data_9454234aafe9b264b7e49dcb228dd341
#
_entry.id   9454234aafe9b264b7e49dcb228dd341
#
_cell.length_a   1.000
_cell.length_b   1.000
_cell.length_c   1.000
_cell.angle_alpha   90.00
_cell.angle_beta   90.00
_cell.angle_gamma   90.00
#
_symmetry.space_group_name_H-M   'P 1'
#
loop_
_entity.id
_entity.type
_entity.pdbx_description
1 polymer ?
#
loop_
_entity_poly.entity_id
_entity_poly.type
_entity_poly.pdbx_seq_one_letter_code
_entity_poly.pdbx_strand_id
1 'polypeptide(L)' 'INSTFIHEIIHGILDTMGETELSSNEKFVNTFAGYLYQVIKQIKD' A
#
# COMPACT_ATOMS: atom_id res chain seq x y z
N ILE A 1 11.17 6.97 -3.75
CA ILE A 1 10.32 6.07 -2.95
C ILE A 1 10.22 4.73 -3.67
N ASN A 2 10.32 3.64 -2.96
CA ASN A 2 10.27 2.33 -3.59
C ASN A 2 9.00 1.58 -3.18
N SER A 3 8.71 0.50 -3.93
CA SER A 3 7.46 -0.23 -3.73
C SER A 3 7.42 -0.98 -2.41
N THR A 4 8.57 -1.40 -1.89
CA THR A 4 8.64 -2.08 -0.61
C THR A 4 8.20 -1.15 0.51
N PHE A 5 8.65 0.10 0.47
CA PHE A 5 8.25 1.09 1.45
C PHE A 5 6.76 1.36 1.40
N ILE A 6 6.21 1.47 0.18
CA ILE A 6 4.78 1.69 0.00
C ILE A 6 3.98 0.51 0.55
N HIS A 7 4.46 -0.71 0.31
CA HIS A 7 3.81 -1.91 0.82
C HIS A 7 3.71 -1.88 2.34
N GLU A 8 4.79 -1.50 3.01
CA GLU A 8 4.81 -1.42 4.47
C GLU A 8 3.89 -0.32 5.00
N ILE A 9 3.85 0.82 4.30
CA ILE A 9 2.96 1.90 4.70
C ILE A 9 1.50 1.46 4.63
N ILE A 10 1.14 0.71 3.61
CA ILE A 10 -0.24 0.23 3.46
C ILE A 10 -0.60 -0.68 4.62
N HIS A 11 0.29 -1.61 5.00
CA HIS A 11 0.04 -2.46 6.16
C HIS A 11 -0.16 -1.62 7.40
N GLY A 12 0.68 -0.61 7.60
CA GLY A 12 0.57 0.26 8.76
C GLY A 12 -0.75 1.01 8.81
N ILE A 13 -1.19 1.54 7.67
CA ILE A 13 -2.44 2.27 7.60
C ILE A 13 -3.62 1.34 7.89
N LEU A 14 -3.65 0.17 7.26
CA LEU A 14 -4.73 -0.78 7.47
C LEU A 14 -4.78 -1.25 8.91
N ASP A 15 -3.63 -1.51 9.51
CA ASP A 15 -3.57 -1.92 10.90
C ASP A 15 -4.09 -0.82 11.83
N THR A 16 -3.72 0.42 11.55
CA THR A 16 -4.18 1.56 12.35
C THR A 16 -5.69 1.75 12.22
N MET A 17 -6.23 1.48 11.04
CA MET A 17 -7.68 1.56 10.82
C MET A 17 -8.44 0.40 11.43
N GLY A 18 -7.74 -0.62 11.87
CA GLY A 18 -8.38 -1.82 12.39
C GLY A 18 -8.80 -2.80 11.31
N GLU A 19 -8.35 -2.59 10.08
CA GLU A 19 -8.68 -3.47 8.95
C GLU A 19 -7.68 -4.61 8.86
N THR A 20 -7.67 -5.46 9.89
CA THR A 20 -6.67 -6.51 9.99
C THR A 20 -6.82 -7.57 8.92
N GLU A 21 -8.07 -7.84 8.50
CA GLU A 21 -8.28 -8.82 7.43
C GLU A 21 -7.72 -8.32 6.10
N LEU A 22 -7.93 -7.04 5.79
CA LEU A 22 -7.37 -6.47 4.57
C LEU A 22 -5.86 -6.43 4.64
N SER A 23 -5.31 -6.09 5.81
CA SER A 23 -3.86 -6.05 5.98
C SER A 23 -3.24 -7.43 5.75
N SER A 24 -3.97 -8.49 6.09
CA SER A 24 -3.50 -9.86 5.89
C SER A 24 -3.69 -10.35 4.46
N ASN A 25 -4.45 -9.64 3.66
CA ASN A 25 -4.74 -10.04 2.29
C ASN A 25 -3.62 -9.53 1.37
N GLU A 26 -2.62 -10.39 1.15
CA GLU A 26 -1.44 -9.98 0.38
C GLU A 26 -1.78 -9.61 -1.05
N LYS A 27 -2.76 -10.28 -1.64
CA LYS A 27 -3.17 -9.93 -3.00
C LYS A 27 -3.70 -8.49 -3.06
N PHE A 28 -4.54 -8.14 -2.09
CA PHE A 28 -5.08 -6.78 -2.01
C PHE A 28 -3.96 -5.77 -1.79
N VAL A 29 -3.08 -6.04 -0.82
CA VAL A 29 -2.01 -5.11 -0.48
C VAL A 29 -1.06 -4.92 -1.66
N ASN A 30 -0.69 -6.02 -2.33
CA ASN A 30 0.22 -5.93 -3.46
C ASN A 30 -0.41 -5.15 -4.62
N THR A 31 -1.67 -5.40 -4.91
CA THR A 31 -2.36 -4.71 -6.00
C THR A 31 -2.51 -3.23 -5.68
N PHE A 32 -2.92 -2.92 -4.47
CA PHE A 32 -3.08 -1.54 -4.03
C PHE A 32 -1.74 -0.80 -4.07
N ALA A 33 -0.69 -1.46 -3.59
CA ALA A 33 0.64 -0.85 -3.58
C ALA A 33 1.11 -0.51 -4.99
N GLY A 34 0.83 -1.39 -5.94
CA GLY A 34 1.21 -1.14 -7.33
C GLY A 34 0.53 0.09 -7.90
N TYR A 35 -0.77 0.21 -7.68
CA TYR A 35 -1.50 1.37 -8.18
C TYR A 35 -1.11 2.64 -7.42
N LEU A 36 -0.93 2.55 -6.13
CA LEU A 36 -0.51 3.71 -5.35
C LEU A 36 0.86 4.21 -5.81
N TYR A 37 1.76 3.29 -6.09
CA TYR A 37 3.08 3.65 -6.61
C TYR A 37 2.95 4.44 -7.91
N GLN A 38 2.07 3.99 -8.81
CA GLN A 38 1.85 4.69 -10.08
C GLN A 38 1.31 6.10 -9.87
N VAL A 39 0.37 6.25 -8.93
CA VAL A 39 -0.20 7.55 -8.63
C VAL A 39 0.85 8.50 -8.06
N ILE A 40 1.64 8.02 -7.13
CA ILE A 40 2.70 8.84 -6.53
C ILE A 40 3.70 9.28 -7.59
N LYS A 41 4.05 8.36 -8.49
CA LYS A 41 5.01 8.63 -9.54
C LYS A 41 4.48 9.73 -10.48
N GLN A 42 3.19 9.70 -10.77
CA GLN A 42 2.57 10.72 -11.62
C GLN A 42 2.54 12.08 -10.94
N ILE A 43 2.25 12.09 -9.64
CA ILE A 43 2.17 13.34 -8.90
C ILE A 43 3.54 14.01 -8.82
N LYS A 44 4.59 13.22 -8.65
CA LYS A 44 5.93 13.77 -8.48
C LYS A 44 6.49 14.35 -9.77
N ASP A 45 5.96 13.98 -10.89
CA ASP A 45 6.40 14.54 -12.15
C ASP A 45 5.68 15.86 -12.41
#